data_5d3328101abd711a15eb6f5d748fdc5d
#
_entry.id   5d3328101abd711a15eb6f5d748fdc5d
#
_cell.length_a   1.000
_cell.length_b   1.000
_cell.length_c   1.000
_cell.angle_alpha   90.00
_cell.angle_beta   90.00
_cell.angle_gamma   90.00
#
_symmetry.space_group_name_H-M   'P 1'
#
loop_
_entity.id
_entity.type
_entity.pdbx_description
1 polymer ?
#
loop_
_entity_poly.entity_id
_entity_poly.type
_entity_poly.pdbx_seq_one_letter_code
_entity_poly.pdbx_strand_id
1 'polypeptide(L)'
;MNIGEICDRLSILFHKVEKAGEKALPEFYAFAKEVLLNSKPEDFEDMVKCIRQLHRINGIIWALEADIRLGKEGEMGLEEVGRRALEIRNYNAQRVKVKNKLSGEKGQFQDIKTEHCSTSPPETMKGIYDELES
;
A
#
# COMPACT_ATOMS: atom_id res chain seq x y z
N MET A 1 3.19 3.10 16.39
CA MET A 1 2.77 2.97 14.99
C MET A 1 1.25 2.90 14.96
N ASN A 2 0.60 3.70 14.13
CA ASN A 2 -0.85 3.67 14.06
C ASN A 2 -1.36 2.46 13.26
N ILE A 3 -2.65 2.21 13.38
CA ILE A 3 -3.25 1.00 12.81
C ILE A 3 -3.16 0.95 11.27
N GLY A 4 -3.26 2.11 10.61
CA GLY A 4 -3.11 2.18 9.16
C GLY A 4 -1.70 1.82 8.71
N GLU A 5 -0.69 2.26 9.46
CA GLU A 5 0.70 1.93 9.19
C GLU A 5 0.97 0.43 9.35
N ILE A 6 0.41 -0.16 10.40
CA ILE A 6 0.56 -1.60 10.67
C ILE A 6 -0.05 -2.41 9.53
N CYS A 7 -1.26 -2.03 9.12
CA CYS A 7 -1.94 -2.70 8.00
C CYS A 7 -1.18 -2.57 6.69
N ASP A 8 -0.63 -1.38 6.42
CA ASP A 8 0.17 -1.14 5.21
C ASP A 8 1.43 -2.02 5.20
N ARG A 9 2.15 -2.06 6.31
CA ARG A 9 3.34 -2.90 6.41
C ARG A 9 3.01 -4.38 6.27
N LEU A 10 1.90 -4.81 6.85
CA LEU A 10 1.47 -6.20 6.71
C LEU A 10 1.20 -6.54 5.24
N SER A 11 0.55 -5.63 4.51
CA SER A 11 0.28 -5.84 3.08
C SER A 11 1.56 -5.95 2.25
N ILE A 12 2.56 -5.11 2.57
CA ILE A 12 3.86 -5.18 1.90
C ILE A 12 4.56 -6.51 2.22
N LEU A 13 4.48 -6.96 3.47
CA LEU A 13 5.08 -8.21 3.89
C LEU A 13 4.43 -9.42 3.24
N PHE A 14 3.13 -9.37 2.92
CA PHE A 14 2.49 -10.40 2.11
C PHE A 14 3.20 -10.54 0.75
N HIS A 15 3.49 -9.42 0.10
CA HIS A 15 4.22 -9.44 -1.17
C HIS A 15 5.62 -10.00 -1.01
N LYS A 16 6.31 -9.64 0.07
CA LYS A 16 7.65 -10.17 0.34
C LYS A 16 7.62 -11.68 0.52
N VAL A 17 6.65 -12.20 1.26
CA VAL A 17 6.51 -13.64 1.46
C VAL A 17 6.24 -14.34 0.14
N GLU A 18 5.37 -13.79 -0.69
CA GLU A 18 5.05 -14.36 -2.00
C GLU A 18 6.26 -14.40 -2.93
N LYS A 19 7.15 -13.43 -2.84
CA LYS A 19 8.28 -13.29 -3.75
C LYS A 19 9.61 -13.82 -3.19
N ALA A 20 9.84 -13.68 -1.90
CA ALA A 20 11.09 -14.11 -1.24
C ALA A 20 10.95 -15.37 -0.40
N GLY A 21 9.71 -15.80 -0.16
CA GLY A 21 9.44 -17.05 0.56
C GLY A 21 9.71 -16.95 2.05
N GLU A 22 10.23 -18.04 2.61
CA GLU A 22 10.35 -18.22 4.05
C GLU A 22 11.20 -17.18 4.78
N LYS A 23 12.10 -16.51 4.06
CA LYS A 23 12.97 -15.48 4.68
C LYS A 23 12.20 -14.31 5.27
N ALA A 24 11.03 -14.01 4.71
CA ALA A 24 10.20 -12.91 5.16
C ALA A 24 9.18 -13.30 6.23
N LEU A 25 9.01 -14.60 6.51
CA LEU A 25 8.00 -15.08 7.47
C LEU A 25 8.17 -14.55 8.89
N PRO A 26 9.38 -14.51 9.48
CA PRO A 26 9.51 -14.00 10.86
C PRO A 26 9.02 -12.56 11.00
N GLU A 27 9.38 -11.71 10.05
CA GLU A 27 8.92 -10.31 10.04
C GLU A 27 7.40 -10.24 9.83
N PHE A 28 6.87 -11.05 8.92
CA PHE A 28 5.44 -11.14 8.67
C PHE A 28 4.68 -11.51 9.94
N TYR A 29 5.11 -12.54 10.65
CA TYR A 29 4.43 -12.97 11.87
C TYR A 29 4.50 -11.92 12.97
N ALA A 30 5.62 -11.21 13.09
CA ALA A 30 5.75 -10.14 14.08
C ALA A 30 4.73 -9.02 13.83
N PHE A 31 4.57 -8.61 12.59
CA PHE A 31 3.60 -7.58 12.25
C PHE A 31 2.16 -8.07 12.30
N ALA A 32 1.90 -9.32 11.93
CA ALA A 32 0.58 -9.91 12.08
C ALA A 32 0.13 -9.91 13.54
N LYS A 33 1.07 -10.22 14.44
CA LYS A 33 0.82 -10.16 15.88
C LYS A 33 0.46 -8.75 16.33
N GLU A 34 1.18 -7.74 15.82
CA GLU A 34 0.86 -6.33 16.12
C GLU A 34 -0.56 -5.96 15.67
N VAL A 35 -0.97 -6.42 14.49
CA VAL A 35 -2.33 -6.19 13.99
C VAL A 35 -3.35 -6.78 14.97
N LEU A 36 -3.14 -8.03 15.41
CA LEU A 36 -4.04 -8.68 16.35
C LEU A 36 -4.09 -7.96 17.69
N LEU A 37 -2.95 -7.51 18.20
CA LEU A 37 -2.88 -6.80 19.48
C LEU A 37 -3.53 -5.42 19.45
N ASN A 38 -3.58 -4.79 18.27
CA ASN A 38 -4.16 -3.45 18.11
C ASN A 38 -5.58 -3.47 17.58
N SER A 39 -6.16 -4.64 17.35
CA SER A 39 -7.51 -4.76 16.82
C SER A 39 -8.51 -5.08 17.91
N LYS A 40 -9.72 -4.56 17.72
CA LYS A 40 -10.89 -4.95 18.49
C LYS A 40 -11.76 -5.81 17.55
N PRO A 41 -12.54 -6.76 18.08
CA PRO A 41 -13.38 -7.60 17.22
C PRO A 41 -14.27 -6.81 16.27
N GLU A 42 -14.82 -5.69 16.75
CA GLU A 42 -15.70 -4.84 15.93
C GLU A 42 -14.96 -4.12 14.79
N ASP A 43 -13.64 -4.01 14.87
CA ASP A 43 -12.84 -3.32 13.85
C ASP A 43 -12.29 -4.28 12.79
N PHE A 44 -12.45 -5.57 12.99
CA PHE A 44 -11.78 -6.58 12.20
C PHE A 44 -12.16 -6.53 10.72
N GLU A 45 -13.44 -6.33 10.44
CA GLU A 45 -13.91 -6.24 9.06
C GLU A 45 -13.25 -5.07 8.31
N ASP A 46 -13.20 -3.90 8.93
CA ASP A 46 -12.58 -2.72 8.34
C ASP A 46 -11.09 -2.90 8.14
N MET A 47 -10.42 -3.57 9.07
CA MET A 47 -8.99 -3.85 8.96
C MET A 47 -8.70 -4.81 7.82
N VAL A 48 -9.47 -5.87 7.68
CA VAL A 48 -9.31 -6.82 6.58
C VAL A 48 -9.54 -6.15 5.24
N LYS A 49 -10.57 -5.31 5.14
CA LYS A 49 -10.84 -4.55 3.92
C LYS A 49 -9.67 -3.63 3.59
N CYS A 50 -9.14 -2.94 4.58
CA CYS A 50 -8.00 -2.04 4.41
C CYS A 50 -6.74 -2.79 3.93
N ILE A 51 -6.42 -3.91 4.57
CA ILE A 51 -5.27 -4.73 4.19
C ILE A 51 -5.41 -5.20 2.76
N ARG A 52 -6.60 -5.63 2.36
CA ARG A 52 -6.86 -6.09 1.00
C ARG A 52 -6.65 -4.99 -0.03
N GLN A 53 -7.15 -3.79 0.25
CA GLN A 53 -6.95 -2.64 -0.63
C GLN A 53 -5.48 -2.26 -0.74
N LEU A 54 -4.78 -2.22 0.40
CA LEU A 54 -3.35 -1.90 0.44
C LEU A 54 -2.52 -2.95 -0.27
N HIS A 55 -2.86 -4.23 -0.11
CA HIS A 55 -2.17 -5.32 -0.81
C HIS A 55 -2.26 -5.14 -2.32
N ARG A 56 -3.44 -4.79 -2.81
CA ARG A 56 -3.65 -4.53 -4.23
C ARG A 56 -2.82 -3.34 -4.73
N ILE A 57 -2.86 -2.22 -4.00
CA ILE A 57 -2.10 -1.02 -4.36
C ILE A 57 -0.61 -1.29 -4.33
N ASN A 58 -0.12 -1.91 -3.28
CA ASN A 58 1.30 -2.23 -3.13
C ASN A 58 1.78 -3.21 -4.19
N GLY A 59 0.91 -4.13 -4.62
CA GLY A 59 1.23 -5.04 -5.72
C GLY A 59 1.43 -4.32 -7.04
N ILE A 60 0.61 -3.32 -7.31
CA ILE A 60 0.74 -2.51 -8.53
C ILE A 60 2.04 -1.70 -8.48
N ILE A 61 2.34 -1.06 -7.34
CA ILE A 61 3.59 -0.31 -7.16
C ILE A 61 4.79 -1.23 -7.35
N TRP A 62 4.75 -2.41 -6.74
CA TRP A 62 5.82 -3.39 -6.88
C TRP A 62 6.08 -3.75 -8.34
N ALA A 63 5.01 -4.00 -9.10
CA ALA A 63 5.11 -4.34 -10.52
C ALA A 63 5.71 -3.19 -11.34
N LEU A 64 5.30 -1.94 -11.04
CA LEU A 64 5.83 -0.78 -11.73
C LEU A 64 7.32 -0.56 -11.46
N GLU A 65 7.79 -0.94 -10.28
CA GLU A 65 9.20 -0.80 -9.87
C GLU A 65 10.07 -1.98 -10.26
N ALA A 66 9.48 -3.09 -10.69
CA ALA A 66 10.19 -4.35 -10.85
C ALA A 66 11.42 -4.25 -11.76
N ASP A 67 11.27 -3.67 -12.94
CA ASP A 67 12.38 -3.56 -13.90
C ASP A 67 13.44 -2.58 -13.42
N ILE A 68 13.04 -1.54 -12.69
CA ILE A 68 13.98 -0.58 -12.13
C ILE A 68 14.81 -1.26 -11.05
N ARG A 69 14.18 -2.05 -10.16
CA ARG A 69 14.90 -2.81 -9.14
C ARG A 69 15.89 -3.82 -9.73
N LEU A 70 15.60 -4.32 -10.92
CA LEU A 70 16.48 -5.26 -11.62
C LEU A 70 17.55 -4.57 -12.47
N GLY A 71 17.61 -3.24 -12.42
CA GLY A 71 18.60 -2.47 -13.15
C GLY A 71 18.33 -2.35 -14.65
N LYS A 72 17.08 -2.43 -15.04
CA LYS A 72 16.68 -2.41 -16.46
C LYS A 72 16.24 -1.04 -16.96
N GLU A 73 16.50 0.05 -16.20
CA GLU A 73 16.10 1.40 -16.60
C GLU A 73 16.62 1.80 -17.97
N GLY A 74 17.84 1.41 -18.29
CA GLY A 74 18.44 1.71 -19.59
C GLY A 74 17.73 1.04 -20.77
N GLU A 75 17.15 -0.13 -20.54
CA GLU A 75 16.41 -0.87 -21.55
C GLU A 75 15.01 -0.26 -21.78
N MET A 76 14.40 0.28 -20.71
CA MET A 76 13.09 0.89 -20.81
C MET A 76 13.09 2.25 -21.50
N GLY A 77 14.19 3.00 -21.37
CA GLY A 77 14.24 4.39 -21.80
C GLY A 77 13.67 5.36 -20.77
N LEU A 78 14.13 6.60 -20.84
CA LEU A 78 13.77 7.63 -19.86
C LEU A 78 12.29 7.96 -19.85
N GLU A 79 11.63 7.93 -21.02
CA GLU A 79 10.20 8.24 -21.11
C GLU A 79 9.37 7.22 -20.32
N GLU A 80 9.66 5.94 -20.49
CA GLU A 80 8.94 4.88 -19.76
C GLU A 80 9.25 4.93 -18.27
N VAL A 81 10.50 5.18 -17.87
CA VAL A 81 10.86 5.34 -16.46
C VAL A 81 10.09 6.51 -15.86
N GLY A 82 10.01 7.64 -16.57
CA GLY A 82 9.26 8.80 -16.12
C GLY A 82 7.76 8.52 -15.98
N ARG A 83 7.18 7.81 -16.93
CA ARG A 83 5.77 7.41 -16.88
C ARG A 83 5.48 6.55 -15.64
N ARG A 84 6.33 5.55 -15.40
CA ARG A 84 6.17 4.69 -14.23
C ARG A 84 6.32 5.46 -12.92
N ALA A 85 7.26 6.40 -12.86
CA ALA A 85 7.46 7.23 -11.69
C ALA A 85 6.20 8.04 -11.35
N LEU A 86 5.54 8.59 -12.35
CA LEU A 86 4.28 9.32 -12.15
C LEU A 86 3.16 8.40 -11.66
N GLU A 87 3.05 7.22 -12.23
CA GLU A 87 2.04 6.25 -11.78
C GLU A 87 2.30 5.81 -10.34
N ILE A 88 3.55 5.51 -10.00
CA ILE A 88 3.94 5.13 -8.63
C ILE A 88 3.53 6.23 -7.65
N ARG A 89 3.80 7.49 -8.00
CA ARG A 89 3.41 8.63 -7.16
C ARG A 89 1.90 8.66 -6.91
N ASN A 90 1.12 8.44 -7.96
CA ASN A 90 -0.33 8.44 -7.85
C ASN A 90 -0.85 7.27 -7.01
N TYR A 91 -0.27 6.08 -7.15
CA TYR A 91 -0.65 4.93 -6.33
C TYR A 91 -0.21 5.13 -4.87
N ASN A 92 0.95 5.75 -4.62
CA ASN A 92 1.35 6.11 -3.26
C ASN A 92 0.37 7.08 -2.61
N ALA A 93 -0.20 8.00 -3.38
CA ALA A 93 -1.25 8.89 -2.88
C ALA A 93 -2.47 8.09 -2.42
N GLN A 94 -2.87 7.10 -3.19
CA GLN A 94 -3.98 6.22 -2.81
C GLN A 94 -3.66 5.40 -1.57
N ARG A 95 -2.44 4.91 -1.47
CA ARG A 95 -2.00 4.16 -0.30
C ARG A 95 -2.13 4.98 0.98
N VAL A 96 -1.66 6.23 0.95
CA VAL A 96 -1.77 7.14 2.09
C VAL A 96 -3.23 7.41 2.43
N LYS A 97 -4.07 7.59 1.44
CA LYS A 97 -5.51 7.83 1.63
C LYS A 97 -6.20 6.65 2.33
N VAL A 98 -5.89 5.43 1.93
CA VAL A 98 -6.43 4.22 2.56
C VAL A 98 -6.00 4.12 4.02
N LYS A 99 -4.71 4.34 4.28
CA LYS A 99 -4.17 4.32 5.63
C LYS A 99 -4.84 5.35 6.53
N ASN A 100 -5.01 6.57 6.03
CA ASN A 100 -5.60 7.65 6.80
C ASN A 100 -7.08 7.40 7.09
N LYS A 101 -7.79 6.82 6.14
CA LYS A 101 -9.20 6.49 6.34
C LYS A 101 -9.38 5.55 7.53
N LEU A 102 -8.60 4.48 7.58
CA LEU A 102 -8.69 3.54 8.70
C LEU A 102 -8.26 4.20 10.01
N SER A 103 -7.12 4.88 10.01
CA SER A 103 -6.59 5.52 11.21
C SER A 103 -7.51 6.60 11.74
N GLY A 104 -8.12 7.40 10.85
CA GLY A 104 -9.07 8.44 11.23
C GLY A 104 -10.34 7.87 11.83
N GLU A 105 -10.91 6.84 11.23
CA GLU A 105 -12.12 6.17 11.71
C GLU A 105 -11.93 5.55 13.09
N LYS A 106 -10.70 5.10 13.39
CA LYS A 106 -10.39 4.47 14.68
C LYS A 106 -9.79 5.43 15.70
N GLY A 107 -9.84 6.75 15.42
CA GLY A 107 -9.29 7.76 16.31
C GLY A 107 -7.77 7.78 16.35
N GLN A 108 -7.12 7.24 15.35
CA GLN A 108 -5.69 7.21 15.24
C GLN A 108 -5.15 8.50 14.62
N PHE A 109 -3.87 8.75 14.83
CA PHE A 109 -3.20 9.89 14.23
C PHE A 109 -3.13 9.72 12.71
N GLN A 110 -3.56 10.75 11.97
CA GLN A 110 -3.53 10.71 10.52
C GLN A 110 -2.16 11.09 9.97
N ASP A 111 -1.79 10.45 8.86
CA ASP A 111 -0.59 10.78 8.13
C ASP A 111 -0.85 12.04 7.29
N ILE A 112 -0.03 13.06 7.47
CA ILE A 112 -0.21 14.34 6.81
C ILE A 112 0.50 14.44 5.45
N LYS A 113 1.12 13.37 4.98
CA LYS A 113 1.87 13.35 3.71
C LYS A 113 0.98 13.43 2.48
N THR A 114 -0.32 13.39 2.64
CA THR A 114 -1.28 13.49 1.54
C THR A 114 -1.20 14.80 0.76
N GLU A 115 -0.69 15.85 1.36
CA GLU A 115 -0.58 17.16 0.71
C GLU A 115 0.32 17.17 -0.51
N HIS A 116 1.18 16.18 -0.67
CA HIS A 116 2.06 16.06 -1.82
C HIS A 116 1.39 15.42 -3.04
N CYS A 117 0.15 15.04 -2.91
CA CYS A 117 -0.56 14.24 -3.90
C CYS A 117 -1.70 15.05 -4.53
N SER A 118 -1.34 16.01 -5.36
CA SER A 118 -2.29 16.97 -5.92
C SER A 118 -2.85 16.61 -7.29
N THR A 119 -2.36 15.57 -7.93
CA THR A 119 -2.80 15.21 -9.27
C THR A 119 -3.99 14.26 -9.25
N SER A 120 -4.88 14.41 -10.24
CA SER A 120 -5.98 13.47 -10.42
C SER A 120 -5.44 12.09 -10.79
N PRO A 121 -6.05 11.01 -10.29
CA PRO A 121 -5.59 9.67 -10.60
C PRO A 121 -5.81 9.33 -12.07
N PRO A 122 -4.93 8.53 -12.67
CA PRO A 122 -5.15 8.04 -14.02
C PRO A 122 -6.33 7.07 -14.09
N GLU A 123 -6.83 6.82 -15.30
CA GLU A 123 -7.92 5.88 -15.54
C GLU A 123 -7.69 4.52 -14.89
N THR A 124 -6.45 4.05 -14.88
CA THR A 124 -6.09 2.75 -14.32
C THR A 124 -6.38 2.64 -12.83
N MET A 125 -6.62 3.75 -12.15
CA MET A 125 -6.89 3.76 -10.71
C MET A 125 -8.37 3.83 -10.36
N LYS A 126 -9.27 3.96 -11.34
CA LYS A 126 -10.71 4.09 -11.07
C LYS A 126 -11.27 2.97 -10.22
N GLY A 127 -10.92 1.72 -10.51
CA GLY A 127 -11.41 0.59 -9.75
C GLY A 127 -10.97 0.63 -8.29
N ILE A 128 -9.79 1.15 -8.02
CA ILE A 128 -9.27 1.29 -6.67
C ILE A 128 -10.03 2.38 -5.92
N TYR A 129 -10.31 3.50 -6.57
CA TYR A 129 -11.12 4.56 -5.99
C TYR A 129 -12.52 4.09 -5.67
N ASP A 130 -13.13 3.33 -6.57
CA ASP A 130 -14.46 2.80 -6.35
C ASP A 130 -14.50 1.89 -5.13
N GLU A 131 -13.46 1.07 -4.94
CA GLU A 131 -13.33 0.24 -3.74
C GLU A 131 -13.21 1.08 -2.48
N LEU A 132 -12.50 2.20 -2.53
CA LEU A 132 -12.32 3.07 -1.38
C LEU A 132 -13.61 3.73 -0.94
N GLU A 133 -14.50 4.04 -1.88
CA GLU A 133 -15.76 4.71 -1.59
C GLU A 133 -16.88 3.73 -1.21
N SER A 134 -16.72 2.49 -1.59
CA SER A 134 -17.69 1.46 -1.23
C SER A 134 -17.46 0.94 0.18
#